data_206edc921f5659fcbc5850832990ef16
#
_entry.id   206edc921f5659fcbc5850832990ef16
#
_cell.length_a   1.000
_cell.length_b   1.000
_cell.length_c   1.000
_cell.angle_alpha   90.00
_cell.angle_beta   90.00
_cell.angle_gamma   90.00
#
_symmetry.space_group_name_H-M   'P 1'
#
loop_
_entity.id
_entity.type
_entity.pdbx_description
1 polymer ?
#
loop_
_entity_poly.entity_id
_entity_poly.type
_entity_poly.pdbx_seq_one_letter_code
_entity_poly.pdbx_strand_id
1 'polypeptide(L)' 'MRLSIVILNWNGSSMMKKYLPTVIKHSEKDAKVIVADNASSDDSIEMLKKDFPEVDIITLDKNYGFAEGYNQALK' A
#
# COMPACT_ATOMS: atom_id res chain seq x y z
N MET A 1 -13.69 14.09 9.68
CA MET A 1 -12.70 14.12 8.59
C MET A 1 -12.11 12.74 8.41
N ARG A 2 -12.12 12.25 7.18
CA ARG A 2 -11.49 10.96 6.88
C ARG A 2 -10.04 11.17 6.50
N LEU A 3 -9.18 10.34 7.08
CA LEU A 3 -7.77 10.34 6.74
C LEU A 3 -7.45 9.12 5.91
N SER A 4 -6.58 9.27 4.94
CA SER A 4 -6.07 8.14 4.16
C SER A 4 -4.57 8.05 4.34
N ILE A 5 -4.10 6.85 4.65
CA ILE A 5 -2.69 6.57 4.75
C ILE A 5 -2.30 5.86 3.46
N VAL A 6 -1.51 6.53 2.62
CA VAL A 6 -1.07 5.96 1.34
C VAL A 6 0.37 5.48 1.48
N ILE A 7 0.57 4.20 1.22
CA ILE A 7 1.88 3.57 1.29
C ILE A 7 2.29 3.19 -0.13
N LEU A 8 3.42 3.73 -0.58
CA LEU A 8 3.94 3.37 -1.89
C LEU A 8 4.81 2.13 -1.74
N ASN A 9 4.51 1.08 -2.50
CA ASN A 9 5.24 -0.17 -2.45
C ASN A 9 5.85 -0.54 -3.79
N TRP A 10 7.09 -0.98 -3.75
CA TRP A 10 7.76 -1.64 -4.87
C TRP A 10 8.63 -2.76 -4.32
N ASN A 11 8.23 -4.00 -4.60
CA ASN A 11 8.95 -5.20 -4.15
C ASN A 11 9.23 -5.22 -2.64
N GLY A 12 8.31 -4.70 -1.84
CA GLY A 12 8.47 -4.61 -0.40
C GLY A 12 7.62 -5.57 0.40
N SER A 13 7.30 -6.75 -0.15
CA SER A 13 6.45 -7.74 0.52
C SER A 13 6.93 -8.06 1.93
N SER A 14 8.21 -8.39 2.10
CA SER A 14 8.77 -8.72 3.42
C SER A 14 8.66 -7.57 4.41
N MET A 15 8.94 -6.36 3.95
CA MET A 15 8.85 -5.17 4.81
C MET A 15 7.42 -4.90 5.22
N MET A 16 6.48 -5.00 4.29
CA MET A 16 5.07 -4.76 4.59
C MET A 16 4.52 -5.76 5.59
N LYS A 17 4.95 -7.02 5.52
CA LYS A 17 4.56 -8.02 6.52
C LYS A 17 4.97 -7.62 7.92
N LYS A 18 6.09 -6.91 8.04
CA LYS A 18 6.59 -6.47 9.34
C LYS A 18 5.85 -5.26 9.89
N TYR A 19 5.60 -4.24 9.04
CA TYR A 19 5.07 -2.98 9.58
C TYR A 19 3.57 -2.78 9.41
N LEU A 20 2.94 -3.42 8.43
CA LEU A 20 1.50 -3.22 8.21
C LEU A 20 0.65 -3.58 9.43
N PRO A 21 0.92 -4.67 10.18
CA PRO A 21 0.12 -4.94 11.36
C PRO A 21 0.13 -3.78 12.35
N THR A 22 1.28 -3.13 12.52
CA THR A 22 1.40 -1.96 13.40
C THR A 22 0.65 -0.76 12.84
N VAL A 23 0.78 -0.50 11.54
CA VAL A 23 0.09 0.61 10.88
C VAL A 23 -1.42 0.45 11.02
N ILE A 24 -1.93 -0.73 10.74
CA ILE A 24 -3.37 -1.01 10.82
C ILE A 24 -3.86 -0.89 12.26
N LYS A 25 -3.10 -1.43 13.20
CA LYS A 25 -3.46 -1.39 14.62
C LYS A 25 -3.56 0.04 15.15
N HIS A 26 -2.67 0.92 14.69
CA HIS A 26 -2.63 2.30 15.14
C HIS A 26 -3.42 3.26 14.26
N SER A 27 -4.09 2.75 13.23
CA SER A 27 -4.96 3.59 12.41
C SER A 27 -6.22 3.97 13.18
N GLU A 28 -6.63 5.22 13.04
CA GLU A 28 -7.92 5.65 13.55
C GLU A 28 -9.05 4.94 12.81
N LYS A 29 -10.22 4.84 13.45
CA LYS A 29 -11.39 4.24 12.80
C LYS A 29 -11.73 4.89 11.47
N ASP A 30 -11.46 6.18 11.36
CA ASP A 30 -11.74 6.95 10.15
C ASP A 30 -10.59 6.94 9.16
N ALA A 31 -9.46 6.32 9.52
CA ALA A 31 -8.30 6.26 8.63
C ALA A 31 -8.38 5.02 7.74
N LYS A 32 -8.11 5.21 6.46
CA LYS A 32 -8.10 4.15 5.47
C LYS A 32 -6.66 3.89 5.04
N VAL A 33 -6.24 2.65 5.03
CA VAL A 33 -4.90 2.29 4.58
C VAL A 33 -4.97 1.84 3.12
N ILE A 34 -4.20 2.51 2.28
CA ILE A 34 -4.14 2.24 0.85
C ILE A 34 -2.70 1.95 0.48
N VAL A 35 -2.46 0.83 -0.19
CA VAL A 35 -1.14 0.52 -0.72
C VAL A 35 -1.15 0.78 -2.22
N ALA A 36 -0.32 1.72 -2.67
CA ALA A 36 -0.12 1.97 -4.08
C ALA A 36 1.06 1.14 -4.54
N ASP A 37 0.77 0.09 -5.30
CA ASP A 37 1.80 -0.83 -5.77
C ASP A 37 2.41 -0.33 -7.08
N ASN A 38 3.70 -0.03 -7.04
CA ASN A 38 4.43 0.60 -8.13
C ASN A 38 5.02 -0.45 -9.08
N ALA A 39 4.15 -1.30 -9.61
CA ALA A 39 4.51 -2.39 -10.54
C ALA A 39 5.49 -3.40 -9.94
N SER A 40 5.19 -3.90 -8.74
CA SER A 40 6.02 -4.90 -8.07
C SER A 40 6.06 -6.21 -8.85
N SER A 41 7.23 -6.84 -8.86
CA SER A 41 7.40 -8.16 -9.47
C SER A 41 7.47 -9.29 -8.44
N ASP A 42 7.43 -8.98 -7.14
CA ASP A 42 7.39 -9.98 -6.08
C ASP A 42 5.93 -10.38 -5.75
N ASP A 43 5.72 -11.04 -4.62
CA ASP A 43 4.41 -11.49 -4.18
C ASP A 43 3.63 -10.42 -3.38
N SER A 44 4.01 -9.15 -3.50
CA SER A 44 3.40 -8.06 -2.71
C SER A 44 1.88 -8.04 -2.81
N ILE A 45 1.34 -8.05 -4.02
CA ILE A 45 -0.11 -7.98 -4.23
C ILE A 45 -0.81 -9.21 -3.65
N GLU A 46 -0.28 -10.40 -3.91
CA GLU A 46 -0.86 -11.64 -3.41
C GLU A 46 -0.85 -11.68 -1.89
N MET A 47 0.26 -11.26 -1.29
CA MET A 47 0.40 -11.21 0.16
C MET A 47 -0.62 -10.25 0.77
N LEU A 48 -0.79 -9.07 0.17
CA LEU A 48 -1.74 -8.08 0.67
C LEU A 48 -3.18 -8.61 0.63
N LYS A 49 -3.56 -9.23 -0.47
CA LYS A 49 -4.91 -9.79 -0.61
C LYS A 49 -5.17 -10.91 0.39
N LYS A 50 -4.15 -11.71 0.70
CA LYS A 50 -4.27 -12.85 1.60
C LYS A 50 -4.21 -12.43 3.07
N ASP A 51 -3.20 -11.66 3.43
CA ASP A 51 -2.90 -11.36 4.83
C ASP A 51 -3.52 -10.06 5.33
N PHE A 52 -3.82 -9.12 4.43
CA PHE A 52 -4.34 -7.81 4.79
C PHE A 52 -5.53 -7.43 3.91
N PRO A 53 -6.64 -8.20 3.98
CA PRO A 53 -7.78 -7.96 3.09
C PRO A 53 -8.49 -6.63 3.31
N GLU A 54 -8.28 -5.99 4.46
CA GLU A 54 -8.87 -4.69 4.77
C GLU A 54 -8.13 -3.53 4.11
N VAL A 55 -6.94 -3.78 3.57
CA VAL A 55 -6.15 -2.74 2.91
C VAL A 55 -6.59 -2.59 1.46
N ASP A 56 -6.80 -1.36 1.01
CA ASP A 56 -7.09 -1.11 -0.41
C ASP A 56 -5.80 -1.11 -1.19
N ILE A 57 -5.85 -1.63 -2.40
CA ILE A 57 -4.68 -1.75 -3.26
C ILE A 57 -4.92 -0.99 -4.56
N ILE A 58 -3.99 -0.09 -4.88
CA ILE A 58 -3.95 0.58 -6.18
C ILE A 58 -2.74 0.03 -6.91
N THR A 59 -2.96 -0.55 -8.08
CA THR A 59 -1.86 -1.06 -8.90
C THR A 59 -1.53 -0.08 -10.00
N LEU A 60 -0.26 0.30 -10.09
CA LEU A 60 0.23 1.17 -11.15
C LEU A 60 0.76 0.30 -12.29
N ASP A 61 0.66 0.81 -13.51
CA ASP A 61 1.03 0.03 -14.72
C ASP A 61 2.54 -0.09 -14.93
N LYS A 62 3.32 0.74 -14.25
CA LYS A 62 4.78 0.68 -14.31
C LYS A 62 5.37 1.33 -13.06
N ASN A 63 6.67 1.15 -12.85
CA ASN A 63 7.37 1.80 -11.74
C ASN A 63 7.66 3.26 -12.12
N TYR A 64 6.97 4.18 -11.46
CA TYR A 64 7.12 5.61 -11.68
C TYR A 64 8.18 6.27 -10.79
N GLY A 65 8.82 5.50 -9.90
CA GLY A 65 9.63 6.08 -8.83
C GLY A 65 8.74 6.63 -7.73
N PHE A 66 9.33 7.08 -6.62
CA PHE A 66 8.51 7.44 -5.46
C PHE A 66 7.64 8.67 -5.69
N ALA A 67 8.22 9.76 -6.20
CA ALA A 67 7.45 10.99 -6.39
C ALA A 67 6.33 10.85 -7.41
N GLU A 68 6.64 10.30 -8.59
CA GLU A 68 5.64 10.11 -9.63
C GLU A 68 4.64 9.03 -9.27
N GLY A 69 5.09 7.99 -8.53
CA GLY A 69 4.20 6.95 -8.04
C GLY A 69 3.11 7.52 -7.15
N TYR A 70 3.44 8.40 -6.22
CA TYR A 70 2.44 9.07 -5.39
C TYR A 70 1.52 9.95 -6.24
N ASN A 71 2.06 10.69 -7.20
CA ASN A 71 1.25 11.51 -8.09
C ASN A 71 0.23 10.69 -8.86
N GLN A 72 0.64 9.53 -9.39
CA GLN A 72 -0.28 8.65 -10.11
C GLN A 72 -1.34 8.06 -9.18
N ALA A 73 -0.95 7.66 -7.98
CA ALA A 73 -1.87 7.06 -7.02
C ALA A 73 -2.92 8.06 -6.51
N LEU A 74 -2.59 9.35 -6.47
CA LEU A 74 -3.46 10.38 -5.91
C LEU A 74 -4.33 11.08 -6.96
N LYS A 75 -4.20 10.72 -8.20
CA LYS A 75 -5.05 11.30 -9.26
C LYS A 75 -6.49 10.85 -9.17
#